data_a258a27f628c1ebce93fbdabb44b8e12
#
_entry.id   a258a27f628c1ebce93fbdabb44b8e12
#
_cell.length_a   1.000
_cell.length_b   1.000
_cell.length_c   1.000
_cell.angle_alpha   90.00
_cell.angle_beta   90.00
_cell.angle_gamma   90.00
#
_symmetry.space_group_name_H-M   'P 1'
#
loop_
_entity.id
_entity.type
_entity.pdbx_description
1 polymer ?
#
loop_
_entity_poly.entity_id
_entity_poly.type
_entity_poly.pdbx_seq_one_letter_code
_entity_poly.pdbx_strand_id
1 'polypeptide(L)'
;VTISHFTPPLLQSPTTEADLVRSPRQGGRGICKRGSATNAPTVGRVQRPGIRQGVKSYIATILQHRAAAARPCRKRRTMNGSINDSAAQQQRDEKFMRMAINEARQALKREEVPIGAVVVAGDRVVGRGHNLVETLQDATAHAEMQALTAASSTLGGKYLRDCTLYVTVEPCVMCAGAIAWSQAARVVWGADDPKRGYTTVEGLRLHPRTVVVRGVLAAECEALMKEFFKELR
;
A
#
# COMPACT_ATOMS: atom_id res chain seq x y z
N VAL A 1 25.47 26.30 19.85
CA VAL A 1 24.01 26.20 20.02
C VAL A 1 23.70 24.76 20.35
N THR A 2 23.34 24.52 21.60
CA THR A 2 23.23 23.23 22.27
C THR A 2 21.92 22.54 21.81
N ILE A 3 22.04 21.37 21.21
CA ILE A 3 20.88 20.55 20.82
C ILE A 3 20.42 19.77 22.04
N SER A 4 19.28 20.17 22.60
CA SER A 4 18.56 19.47 23.66
C SER A 4 18.06 18.12 23.15
N HIS A 5 18.52 17.03 23.73
CA HIS A 5 17.97 15.69 23.51
C HIS A 5 16.55 15.60 24.11
N PHE A 6 15.57 15.52 23.26
CA PHE A 6 14.21 15.17 23.67
C PHE A 6 14.11 13.64 23.72
N THR A 7 14.15 13.11 24.94
CA THR A 7 13.87 11.69 25.23
C THR A 7 12.38 11.57 25.50
N PRO A 8 11.63 10.74 24.76
CA PRO A 8 10.22 10.49 25.09
C PRO A 8 10.12 9.68 26.38
N PRO A 9 9.07 9.90 27.23
CA PRO A 9 8.89 9.15 28.45
C PRO A 9 8.61 7.68 28.15
N LEU A 10 9.35 6.81 28.83
CA LEU A 10 9.12 5.36 28.86
C LEU A 10 7.71 5.10 29.43
N LEU A 11 6.86 4.46 28.64
CA LEU A 11 5.61 3.84 29.10
C LEU A 11 5.97 2.77 30.12
N GLN A 12 5.75 3.06 31.40
CA GLN A 12 5.83 2.09 32.48
C GLN A 12 4.59 1.19 32.37
N SER A 13 4.85 -0.10 32.16
CA SER A 13 3.84 -1.15 32.29
C SER A 13 3.41 -1.25 33.74
N PRO A 14 2.09 -1.32 34.06
CA PRO A 14 1.66 -1.64 35.41
C PRO A 14 1.85 -3.11 35.69
N THR A 15 2.83 -3.42 36.54
CA THR A 15 2.85 -4.66 37.32
C THR A 15 2.02 -4.42 38.56
N THR A 16 0.94 -5.17 38.72
CA THR A 16 0.64 -6.01 39.90
C THR A 16 -0.82 -6.45 39.82
N GLU A 17 -0.92 -7.73 39.77
CA GLU A 17 -2.06 -8.55 40.13
C GLU A 17 -2.32 -8.38 41.68
N ALA A 18 -3.40 -7.73 42.06
CA ALA A 18 -4.08 -7.86 43.35
C ALA A 18 -5.06 -6.70 43.55
N ASP A 19 -6.34 -6.91 43.17
CA ASP A 19 -7.49 -6.30 43.84
C ASP A 19 -8.79 -6.93 43.30
N LEU A 20 -8.91 -8.23 43.64
CA LEU A 20 -10.21 -8.92 43.62
C LEU A 20 -10.92 -8.59 44.92
N VAL A 21 -11.72 -7.53 44.88
CA VAL A 21 -12.65 -7.17 45.97
C VAL A 21 -13.72 -8.24 46.08
N ARG A 22 -13.70 -8.93 47.22
CA ARG A 22 -14.72 -9.86 47.70
C ARG A 22 -16.01 -9.08 47.97
N SER A 23 -17.11 -9.51 47.35
CA SER A 23 -18.46 -9.15 47.74
C SER A 23 -19.08 -10.26 48.60
N PRO A 24 -19.81 -9.96 49.69
CA PRO A 24 -20.22 -10.95 50.69
C PRO A 24 -21.43 -11.77 50.23
N ARG A 25 -21.36 -13.07 50.50
CA ARG A 25 -22.46 -14.03 50.35
C ARG A 25 -23.52 -13.74 51.43
N GLN A 26 -24.74 -13.44 51.03
CA GLN A 26 -25.90 -13.63 51.86
C GLN A 26 -26.61 -14.92 51.46
N GLY A 27 -26.78 -15.78 52.45
CA GLY A 27 -27.46 -17.05 52.33
C GLY A 27 -28.96 -16.91 52.33
N GLY A 28 -29.62 -17.60 51.43
CA GLY A 28 -31.06 -17.80 51.43
C GLY A 28 -31.36 -19.25 50.97
N ARG A 29 -31.75 -20.06 51.91
CA ARG A 29 -32.30 -21.42 51.68
C ARG A 29 -33.72 -21.25 51.09
N GLY A 30 -33.97 -21.75 49.90
CA GLY A 30 -35.30 -21.81 49.30
C GLY A 30 -35.52 -23.12 48.55
N ILE A 31 -36.46 -23.82 49.01
CA ILE A 31 -36.95 -25.19 48.73
C ILE A 31 -37.26 -25.43 47.22
N CYS A 32 -36.77 -26.58 46.77
CA CYS A 32 -37.04 -27.15 45.44
C CYS A 32 -38.50 -27.49 45.28
N LYS A 33 -39.24 -26.86 44.32
CA LYS A 33 -40.49 -27.42 43.77
C LYS A 33 -40.29 -27.68 42.29
N ARG A 34 -40.47 -28.96 41.93
CA ARG A 34 -40.53 -29.43 40.54
C ARG A 34 -41.76 -28.79 39.90
N GLY A 35 -41.58 -28.04 38.86
CA GLY A 35 -42.59 -27.48 37.98
C GLY A 35 -42.28 -27.83 36.52
N SER A 36 -43.22 -28.42 35.89
CA SER A 36 -43.35 -29.00 34.55
C SER A 36 -42.71 -28.21 33.40
N ALA A 37 -42.26 -28.99 32.43
CA ALA A 37 -41.80 -28.55 31.12
C ALA A 37 -42.84 -27.67 30.41
N THR A 38 -42.41 -26.47 29.99
CA THR A 38 -43.11 -25.68 28.98
C THR A 38 -42.10 -25.14 27.98
N ASN A 39 -42.24 -25.62 26.78
CA ASN A 39 -41.89 -25.05 25.48
C ASN A 39 -40.85 -23.92 25.42
N ALA A 40 -39.60 -24.29 25.11
CA ALA A 40 -38.66 -23.36 24.53
C ALA A 40 -39.10 -23.02 23.08
N PRO A 41 -39.13 -21.75 22.66
CA PRO A 41 -39.41 -21.43 21.27
C PRO A 41 -38.26 -21.94 20.41
N THR A 42 -38.60 -22.81 19.44
CA THR A 42 -37.71 -23.27 18.38
C THR A 42 -37.26 -22.05 17.60
N VAL A 43 -35.98 -21.67 17.76
CA VAL A 43 -35.35 -20.66 16.91
C VAL A 43 -35.33 -21.22 15.51
N GLY A 44 -36.21 -20.73 14.67
CA GLY A 44 -36.31 -21.08 13.27
C GLY A 44 -34.96 -20.87 12.61
N ARG A 45 -34.45 -21.91 11.98
CA ARG A 45 -33.22 -21.87 11.18
C ARG A 45 -33.42 -20.84 10.07
N VAL A 46 -32.87 -19.63 10.25
CA VAL A 46 -32.82 -18.63 9.19
C VAL A 46 -31.99 -19.23 8.06
N GLN A 47 -32.66 -19.75 7.06
CA GLN A 47 -32.03 -20.09 5.80
C GLN A 47 -31.56 -18.77 5.19
N ARG A 48 -30.23 -18.56 5.11
CA ARG A 48 -29.64 -17.47 4.35
C ARG A 48 -29.55 -17.89 2.87
N PRO A 49 -30.50 -17.52 2.01
CA PRO A 49 -30.40 -17.78 0.58
C PRO A 49 -29.44 -16.76 0.00
N GLY A 50 -28.47 -17.17 -0.75
CA GLY A 50 -27.78 -16.28 -1.67
C GLY A 50 -26.27 -16.26 -1.69
N ILE A 51 -25.55 -16.64 -0.62
CA ILE A 51 -24.08 -16.52 -0.62
C ILE A 51 -23.43 -17.49 -1.63
N ARG A 52 -23.96 -18.70 -1.79
CA ARG A 52 -23.41 -19.67 -2.77
C ARG A 52 -23.69 -19.31 -4.23
N GLN A 53 -24.79 -18.64 -4.52
CA GLN A 53 -25.11 -18.19 -5.89
C GLN A 53 -24.28 -16.93 -6.25
N GLY A 54 -24.12 -15.98 -5.32
CA GLY A 54 -23.28 -14.80 -5.52
C GLY A 54 -21.82 -15.14 -5.78
N VAL A 55 -21.26 -16.09 -5.04
CA VAL A 55 -19.86 -16.54 -5.23
C VAL A 55 -19.67 -17.23 -6.58
N LYS A 56 -20.62 -18.06 -7.03
CA LYS A 56 -20.56 -18.69 -8.36
C LYS A 56 -20.63 -17.67 -9.50
N SER A 57 -21.52 -16.68 -9.39
CA SER A 57 -21.60 -15.57 -10.37
C SER A 57 -20.32 -14.72 -10.38
N TYR A 58 -19.77 -14.39 -9.21
CA TYR A 58 -18.52 -13.64 -9.09
C TYR A 58 -17.34 -14.41 -9.69
N ILE A 59 -17.24 -15.73 -9.43
CA ILE A 59 -16.19 -16.58 -10.01
C ILE A 59 -16.37 -16.70 -11.54
N ALA A 60 -17.59 -16.83 -12.04
CA ALA A 60 -17.86 -16.88 -13.47
C ALA A 60 -17.47 -15.57 -14.18
N THR A 61 -17.79 -14.43 -13.58
CA THR A 61 -17.38 -13.11 -14.07
C THR A 61 -15.87 -12.95 -14.09
N ILE A 62 -15.15 -13.38 -13.02
CA ILE A 62 -13.68 -13.38 -12.98
C ILE A 62 -13.08 -14.28 -14.08
N LEU A 63 -13.66 -15.45 -14.32
CA LEU A 63 -13.18 -16.38 -15.36
C LEU A 63 -13.42 -15.85 -16.77
N GLN A 64 -14.54 -15.17 -17.03
CA GLN A 64 -14.82 -14.51 -18.30
C GLN A 64 -13.86 -13.34 -18.57
N HIS A 65 -13.57 -12.51 -17.56
CA HIS A 65 -12.56 -11.43 -17.69
C HIS A 65 -11.13 -11.98 -17.83
N ARG A 66 -10.81 -13.15 -17.24
CA ARG A 66 -9.51 -13.82 -17.44
C ARG A 66 -9.32 -14.34 -18.88
N ALA A 67 -10.37 -14.82 -19.53
CA ALA A 67 -10.32 -15.26 -20.91
C ALA A 67 -10.08 -14.10 -21.89
N ALA A 68 -10.63 -12.91 -21.60
CA ALA A 68 -10.38 -11.70 -22.40
C ALA A 68 -9.01 -11.07 -22.19
N ALA A 69 -8.35 -11.34 -21.04
CA ALA A 69 -7.02 -10.82 -20.71
C ALA A 69 -5.86 -11.75 -21.09
N ALA A 70 -6.12 -12.98 -21.52
CA ALA A 70 -5.09 -13.93 -21.96
C ALA A 70 -4.63 -13.59 -23.39
N ARG A 71 -3.94 -12.46 -23.57
CA ARG A 71 -3.10 -12.29 -24.75
C ARG A 71 -1.88 -13.19 -24.62
N PRO A 72 -1.50 -13.95 -25.68
CA PRO A 72 -0.37 -14.85 -25.62
C PRO A 72 0.89 -14.08 -25.25
N CYS A 73 1.62 -14.62 -24.29
CA CYS A 73 2.95 -14.15 -23.89
C CYS A 73 3.82 -13.94 -25.12
N ARG A 74 4.06 -12.68 -25.48
CA ARG A 74 4.99 -12.34 -26.57
C ARG A 74 6.35 -12.89 -26.17
N LYS A 75 6.87 -13.80 -27.01
CA LYS A 75 8.19 -14.42 -26.91
C LYS A 75 9.23 -13.39 -26.40
N ARG A 76 10.05 -13.81 -25.42
CA ARG A 76 11.23 -13.07 -24.96
C ARG A 76 11.99 -12.54 -26.17
N ARG A 77 11.96 -11.22 -26.35
CA ARG A 77 12.86 -10.54 -27.28
C ARG A 77 14.22 -10.58 -26.60
N THR A 78 15.14 -11.32 -27.17
CA THR A 78 16.55 -11.36 -26.78
C THR A 78 17.09 -9.95 -26.72
N MET A 79 17.80 -9.62 -25.62
CA MET A 79 18.43 -8.33 -25.39
C MET A 79 19.61 -8.12 -26.38
N ASN A 80 19.30 -7.64 -27.57
CA ASN A 80 20.20 -6.87 -28.41
C ASN A 80 19.53 -5.51 -28.63
N GLY A 81 19.38 -4.76 -27.51
CA GLY A 81 18.91 -3.39 -27.53
C GLY A 81 20.04 -2.51 -28.08
N SER A 82 19.82 -1.89 -29.23
CA SER A 82 20.67 -0.84 -29.75
C SER A 82 20.69 0.38 -28.82
N ILE A 83 21.69 1.26 -28.96
CA ILE A 83 21.77 2.54 -28.24
C ILE A 83 20.44 3.33 -28.36
N ASN A 84 19.73 3.20 -29.47
CA ASN A 84 18.41 3.81 -29.69
C ASN A 84 17.30 3.28 -28.75
N ASP A 85 17.33 2.00 -28.36
CA ASP A 85 16.36 1.43 -27.43
C ASP A 85 16.56 1.97 -26.00
N SER A 86 17.81 2.25 -25.63
CA SER A 86 18.15 2.85 -24.31
C SER A 86 17.69 4.31 -24.21
N ALA A 87 17.90 5.12 -25.25
CA ALA A 87 17.44 6.50 -25.28
C ALA A 87 15.90 6.62 -25.28
N ALA A 88 15.22 5.75 -26.03
CA ALA A 88 13.76 5.71 -26.04
C ALA A 88 13.19 5.29 -24.68
N GLN A 89 13.85 4.35 -23.97
CA GLN A 89 13.44 3.98 -22.62
C GLN A 89 13.66 5.11 -21.62
N GLN A 90 14.78 5.84 -21.72
CA GLN A 90 15.04 7.00 -20.86
C GLN A 90 13.99 8.09 -21.08
N GLN A 91 13.69 8.47 -22.31
CA GLN A 91 12.63 9.45 -22.61
C GLN A 91 11.27 9.03 -22.05
N ARG A 92 10.98 7.74 -22.14
CA ARG A 92 9.77 7.15 -21.56
C ARG A 92 9.75 7.28 -20.04
N ASP A 93 10.85 6.97 -19.38
CA ASP A 93 10.97 7.08 -17.93
C ASP A 93 10.82 8.53 -17.47
N GLU A 94 11.44 9.46 -18.13
CA GLU A 94 11.29 10.89 -17.84
C GLU A 94 9.84 11.37 -18.04
N LYS A 95 9.18 10.92 -19.11
CA LYS A 95 7.76 11.25 -19.35
C LYS A 95 6.88 10.85 -18.18
N PHE A 96 7.00 9.61 -17.70
CA PHE A 96 6.16 9.12 -16.60
C PHE A 96 6.60 9.64 -15.24
N MET A 97 7.89 9.92 -15.05
CA MET A 97 8.39 10.59 -13.85
C MET A 97 7.83 12.02 -13.74
N ARG A 98 7.72 12.78 -14.84
CA ARG A 98 7.02 14.08 -14.83
C ARG A 98 5.55 13.96 -14.42
N MET A 99 4.88 12.85 -14.75
CA MET A 99 3.52 12.60 -14.25
C MET A 99 3.52 12.34 -12.74
N ALA A 100 4.49 11.58 -12.21
CA ALA A 100 4.64 11.39 -10.77
C ALA A 100 4.97 12.72 -10.05
N ILE A 101 5.81 13.57 -10.63
CA ILE A 101 6.10 14.92 -10.13
C ILE A 101 4.82 15.78 -10.08
N ASN A 102 3.94 15.65 -11.07
CA ASN A 102 2.65 16.36 -11.04
C ASN A 102 1.73 15.85 -9.91
N GLU A 103 1.74 14.55 -9.59
CA GLU A 103 1.06 14.04 -8.41
C GLU A 103 1.70 14.58 -7.12
N ALA A 104 3.04 14.65 -7.02
CA ALA A 104 3.73 15.27 -5.88
C ALA A 104 3.32 16.72 -5.66
N ARG A 105 3.11 17.48 -6.74
CA ARG A 105 2.59 18.85 -6.65
C ARG A 105 1.14 18.89 -6.15
N GLN A 106 0.32 17.85 -6.36
CA GLN A 106 -1.02 17.78 -5.76
C GLN A 106 -0.94 17.54 -4.24
N ALA A 107 0.03 16.72 -3.78
CA ALA A 107 0.32 16.58 -2.36
C ALA A 107 0.70 17.93 -1.74
N LEU A 108 1.64 18.65 -2.36
CA LEU A 108 2.10 19.96 -1.88
C LEU A 108 0.95 20.97 -1.71
N LYS A 109 0.00 21.01 -2.66
CA LYS A 109 -1.19 21.89 -2.55
C LYS A 109 -2.11 21.55 -1.38
N ARG A 110 -1.95 20.39 -0.78
CA ARG A 110 -2.71 19.90 0.39
C ARG A 110 -1.89 19.92 1.67
N GLU A 111 -0.73 20.60 1.64
CA GLU A 111 0.20 20.66 2.78
C GLU A 111 0.76 19.28 3.19
N GLU A 112 0.70 18.33 2.25
CA GLU A 112 1.25 16.99 2.39
C GLU A 112 2.70 16.94 1.92
N VAL A 113 3.49 16.00 2.45
CA VAL A 113 4.84 15.74 1.94
C VAL A 113 4.77 15.48 0.42
N PRO A 114 5.51 16.23 -0.43
CA PRO A 114 5.34 16.22 -1.88
C PRO A 114 5.92 14.97 -2.53
N ILE A 115 5.28 13.84 -2.28
CA ILE A 115 5.59 12.56 -2.91
C ILE A 115 4.43 12.19 -3.82
N GLY A 116 4.75 11.81 -5.05
CA GLY A 116 3.80 11.38 -6.06
C GLY A 116 4.23 10.10 -6.75
N ALA A 117 3.27 9.29 -7.15
CA ALA A 117 3.51 8.02 -7.81
C ALA A 117 2.52 7.76 -8.95
N VAL A 118 2.99 7.09 -10.00
CA VAL A 118 2.14 6.56 -11.08
C VAL A 118 2.51 5.13 -11.42
N VAL A 119 1.51 4.29 -11.69
CA VAL A 119 1.69 2.93 -12.20
C VAL A 119 1.30 2.90 -13.66
N VAL A 120 2.17 2.30 -14.48
CA VAL A 120 2.03 2.27 -15.94
C VAL A 120 2.06 0.82 -16.44
N ALA A 121 1.05 0.46 -17.22
CA ALA A 121 0.99 -0.82 -17.94
C ALA A 121 1.12 -0.54 -19.45
N GLY A 122 2.22 -1.04 -20.06
CA GLY A 122 2.58 -0.60 -21.41
C GLY A 122 2.79 0.92 -21.44
N ASP A 123 2.02 1.67 -22.23
CA ASP A 123 2.08 3.12 -22.32
C ASP A 123 0.91 3.83 -21.61
N ARG A 124 0.08 3.07 -20.90
CA ARG A 124 -1.11 3.58 -20.24
C ARG A 124 -0.89 3.70 -18.73
N VAL A 125 -1.18 4.85 -18.16
CA VAL A 125 -1.26 5.02 -16.72
C VAL A 125 -2.51 4.30 -16.20
N VAL A 126 -2.33 3.37 -15.26
CA VAL A 126 -3.39 2.53 -14.67
C VAL A 126 -3.62 2.83 -13.19
N GLY A 127 -2.71 3.56 -12.56
CA GLY A 127 -2.85 4.02 -11.18
C GLY A 127 -2.09 5.33 -10.96
N ARG A 128 -2.63 6.20 -10.12
CA ARG A 128 -2.02 7.45 -9.67
C ARG A 128 -2.18 7.57 -8.18
N GLY A 129 -1.25 8.21 -7.52
CA GLY A 129 -1.31 8.49 -6.11
C GLY A 129 -0.38 9.62 -5.72
N HIS A 130 -0.74 10.30 -4.67
CA HIS A 130 0.12 11.26 -3.98
C HIS A 130 -0.05 11.06 -2.47
N ASN A 131 0.86 11.59 -1.69
CA ASN A 131 0.79 11.46 -0.24
C ASN A 131 -0.51 12.08 0.29
N LEU A 132 -1.17 11.37 1.21
CA LEU A 132 -2.44 11.76 1.85
C LEU A 132 -2.44 11.39 3.34
N VAL A 133 -1.28 11.30 3.96
CA VAL A 133 -1.13 10.87 5.36
C VAL A 133 -1.90 11.77 6.32
N GLU A 134 -1.71 13.07 6.19
CA GLU A 134 -2.36 14.06 7.05
C GLU A 134 -3.86 14.21 6.69
N THR A 135 -4.17 14.25 5.39
CA THR A 135 -5.55 14.39 4.90
C THR A 135 -6.45 13.23 5.34
N LEU A 136 -5.95 11.99 5.31
CA LEU A 136 -6.71 10.79 5.66
C LEU A 136 -6.49 10.34 7.11
N GLN A 137 -5.57 10.99 7.86
CA GLN A 137 -5.13 10.53 9.18
C GLN A 137 -4.73 9.06 9.18
N ASP A 138 -4.05 8.64 8.11
CA ASP A 138 -3.62 7.27 7.88
C ASP A 138 -2.11 7.25 7.55
N ALA A 139 -1.31 6.72 8.49
CA ALA A 139 0.15 6.60 8.34
C ALA A 139 0.58 5.74 7.14
N THR A 140 -0.32 4.99 6.54
CA THR A 140 -0.05 4.15 5.37
C THR A 140 -0.46 4.79 4.05
N ALA A 141 -1.10 5.96 4.06
CA ALA A 141 -1.60 6.65 2.87
C ALA A 141 -0.50 7.30 2.02
N HIS A 142 0.61 6.60 1.82
CA HIS A 142 1.71 7.04 0.96
C HIS A 142 1.32 7.00 -0.53
N ALA A 143 2.01 7.79 -1.34
CA ALA A 143 1.77 7.90 -2.79
C ALA A 143 1.79 6.55 -3.50
N GLU A 144 2.76 5.69 -3.16
CA GLU A 144 2.90 4.36 -3.74
C GLU A 144 1.72 3.45 -3.38
N MET A 145 1.25 3.49 -2.13
CA MET A 145 0.09 2.71 -1.67
C MET A 145 -1.16 3.10 -2.44
N GLN A 146 -1.41 4.40 -2.60
CA GLN A 146 -2.53 4.93 -3.39
C GLN A 146 -2.44 4.47 -4.86
N ALA A 147 -1.27 4.62 -5.48
CA ALA A 147 -1.05 4.26 -6.87
C ALA A 147 -1.18 2.74 -7.13
N LEU A 148 -0.63 1.90 -6.24
CA LEU A 148 -0.73 0.44 -6.33
C LEU A 148 -2.17 -0.04 -6.16
N THR A 149 -2.92 0.53 -5.22
CA THR A 149 -4.33 0.23 -4.99
C THR A 149 -5.18 0.60 -6.20
N ALA A 150 -4.98 1.81 -6.74
CA ALA A 150 -5.68 2.28 -7.94
C ALA A 150 -5.36 1.39 -9.16
N ALA A 151 -4.10 0.99 -9.34
CA ALA A 151 -3.68 0.11 -10.43
C ALA A 151 -4.30 -1.28 -10.31
N SER A 152 -4.30 -1.86 -9.11
CA SER A 152 -4.91 -3.16 -8.83
C SER A 152 -6.41 -3.16 -9.11
N SER A 153 -7.11 -2.08 -8.71
CA SER A 153 -8.53 -1.88 -9.01
C SER A 153 -8.78 -1.75 -10.52
N THR A 154 -7.98 -0.92 -11.22
CA THR A 154 -8.12 -0.70 -12.67
C THR A 154 -7.88 -1.97 -13.48
N LEU A 155 -6.93 -2.81 -13.06
CA LEU A 155 -6.55 -4.04 -13.77
C LEU A 155 -7.35 -5.26 -13.29
N GLY A 156 -8.14 -5.14 -12.24
CA GLY A 156 -8.89 -6.25 -11.64
C GLY A 156 -7.99 -7.36 -11.08
N GLY A 157 -6.77 -7.02 -10.62
CA GLY A 157 -5.80 -8.02 -10.18
C GLY A 157 -4.76 -7.48 -9.21
N LYS A 158 -4.34 -8.33 -8.26
CA LYS A 158 -3.38 -7.98 -7.21
C LYS A 158 -1.91 -8.00 -7.66
N TYR A 159 -1.60 -8.59 -8.79
CA TYR A 159 -0.23 -8.71 -9.28
C TYR A 159 -0.01 -7.79 -10.48
N LEU A 160 1.00 -6.92 -10.37
CA LEU A 160 1.33 -5.88 -11.34
C LEU A 160 2.55 -6.27 -12.18
N ARG A 161 2.60 -7.54 -12.63
CA ARG A 161 3.78 -8.18 -13.24
C ARG A 161 4.24 -7.55 -14.55
N ASP A 162 3.36 -6.81 -15.22
CA ASP A 162 3.65 -6.12 -16.47
C ASP A 162 3.61 -4.59 -16.31
N CYS A 163 3.69 -4.12 -15.05
CA CYS A 163 3.60 -2.71 -14.73
C CYS A 163 4.94 -2.15 -14.24
N THR A 164 5.14 -0.86 -14.51
CA THR A 164 6.20 -0.05 -13.95
C THR A 164 5.61 0.96 -12.96
N LEU A 165 6.13 1.00 -11.75
CA LEU A 165 5.87 2.06 -10.77
C LEU A 165 6.92 3.16 -10.94
N TYR A 166 6.49 4.39 -11.10
CA TYR A 166 7.31 5.60 -11.03
C TYR A 166 6.94 6.35 -9.75
N VAL A 167 7.92 6.74 -8.96
CA VAL A 167 7.74 7.49 -7.72
C VAL A 167 8.81 8.57 -7.58
N THR A 168 8.46 9.72 -7.05
CA THR A 168 9.38 10.88 -7.00
C THR A 168 10.52 10.70 -6.01
N VAL A 169 10.31 9.93 -4.94
CA VAL A 169 11.31 9.64 -3.89
C VAL A 169 11.43 8.14 -3.71
N GLU A 170 12.60 7.66 -3.32
CA GLU A 170 12.86 6.27 -3.00
C GLU A 170 11.80 5.71 -2.03
N PRO A 171 11.16 4.57 -2.33
CA PRO A 171 10.15 3.97 -1.47
C PRO A 171 10.67 3.66 -0.08
N CYS A 172 9.88 3.93 0.95
CA CYS A 172 10.18 3.50 2.32
C CYS A 172 9.99 1.98 2.48
N VAL A 173 10.36 1.44 3.64
CA VAL A 173 10.26 0.00 3.97
C VAL A 173 8.85 -0.56 3.77
N MET A 174 7.82 0.17 4.21
CA MET A 174 6.41 -0.23 4.06
C MET A 174 6.03 -0.35 2.59
N CYS A 175 6.33 0.70 1.81
CA CYS A 175 6.00 0.74 0.38
C CYS A 175 6.81 -0.31 -0.42
N ALA A 176 8.09 -0.52 -0.09
CA ALA A 176 8.90 -1.56 -0.68
C ALA A 176 8.32 -2.96 -0.44
N GLY A 177 7.78 -3.22 0.76
CA GLY A 177 7.03 -4.45 1.05
C GLY A 177 5.80 -4.60 0.17
N ALA A 178 4.98 -3.56 0.03
CA ALA A 178 3.79 -3.57 -0.84
C ALA A 178 4.17 -3.78 -2.33
N ILE A 179 5.22 -3.12 -2.80
CA ILE A 179 5.77 -3.28 -4.15
C ILE A 179 6.22 -4.72 -4.38
N ALA A 180 6.93 -5.33 -3.42
CA ALA A 180 7.37 -6.72 -3.51
C ALA A 180 6.18 -7.68 -3.60
N TRP A 181 5.15 -7.51 -2.77
CA TRP A 181 3.95 -8.31 -2.77
C TRP A 181 3.11 -8.14 -4.05
N SER A 182 3.04 -6.94 -4.61
CA SER A 182 2.37 -6.69 -5.89
C SER A 182 3.13 -7.26 -7.09
N GLN A 183 4.39 -7.68 -6.91
CA GLN A 183 5.26 -8.22 -7.97
C GLN A 183 5.40 -7.27 -9.16
N ALA A 184 5.48 -5.95 -8.91
CA ALA A 184 5.70 -4.98 -9.98
C ALA A 184 6.95 -5.34 -10.79
N ALA A 185 6.84 -5.29 -12.13
CA ALA A 185 7.94 -5.68 -13.01
C ALA A 185 9.12 -4.71 -12.90
N ARG A 186 8.84 -3.43 -12.66
CA ARG A 186 9.85 -2.38 -12.65
C ARG A 186 9.46 -1.29 -11.65
N VAL A 187 10.46 -0.75 -10.97
CA VAL A 187 10.33 0.41 -10.07
C VAL A 187 11.35 1.45 -10.49
N VAL A 188 10.91 2.68 -10.64
CA VAL A 188 11.72 3.82 -11.06
C VAL A 188 11.49 4.94 -10.07
N TRP A 189 12.56 5.46 -9.45
CA TRP A 189 12.44 6.64 -8.60
C TRP A 189 13.37 7.78 -9.00
N GLY A 190 13.00 8.99 -8.55
CA GLY A 190 13.75 10.21 -8.77
C GLY A 190 14.83 10.40 -7.73
N ALA A 191 14.49 10.95 -6.59
CA ALA A 191 15.41 11.24 -5.50
C ALA A 191 15.64 10.02 -4.60
N ASP A 192 16.87 9.80 -4.15
CA ASP A 192 17.19 8.82 -3.11
C ASP A 192 16.75 9.37 -1.73
N ASP A 193 16.35 8.48 -0.81
CA ASP A 193 16.11 8.82 0.59
C ASP A 193 17.13 8.14 1.52
N PRO A 194 18.21 8.84 1.88
CA PRO A 194 19.28 8.26 2.69
C PRO A 194 18.89 7.99 4.13
N LYS A 195 17.68 8.41 4.57
CA LYS A 195 17.22 8.26 5.95
C LYS A 195 16.18 7.14 6.09
N ARG A 196 15.25 7.06 5.16
CA ARG A 196 14.06 6.17 5.25
C ARG A 196 13.86 5.28 4.03
N GLY A 197 14.68 5.44 2.99
CA GLY A 197 14.68 4.60 1.80
C GLY A 197 14.88 3.13 2.15
N TYR A 198 14.20 2.23 1.45
CA TYR A 198 14.30 0.80 1.74
C TYR A 198 15.70 0.23 1.52
N THR A 199 16.52 0.88 0.69
CA THR A 199 17.90 0.43 0.44
C THR A 199 18.82 0.62 1.65
N THR A 200 18.41 1.41 2.65
CA THR A 200 19.15 1.58 3.92
C THR A 200 18.97 0.40 4.87
N VAL A 201 17.99 -0.49 4.62
CA VAL A 201 17.70 -1.63 5.48
C VAL A 201 18.32 -2.90 4.90
N GLU A 202 19.26 -3.46 5.65
CA GLU A 202 19.94 -4.69 5.25
C GLU A 202 18.95 -5.87 5.15
N GLY A 203 19.08 -6.65 4.09
CA GLY A 203 18.23 -7.83 3.86
C GLY A 203 16.86 -7.54 3.24
N LEU A 204 16.36 -6.30 3.25
CA LEU A 204 15.12 -5.96 2.58
C LEU A 204 15.31 -5.94 1.06
N ARG A 205 14.50 -6.71 0.36
CA ARG A 205 14.58 -6.83 -1.10
C ARG A 205 13.20 -6.77 -1.73
N LEU A 206 13.14 -6.15 -2.89
CA LEU A 206 11.97 -6.24 -3.77
C LEU A 206 11.86 -7.66 -4.34
N HIS A 207 10.78 -7.92 -5.07
CA HIS A 207 10.61 -9.21 -5.73
C HIS A 207 11.80 -9.49 -6.68
N PRO A 208 12.37 -10.73 -6.73
CA PRO A 208 13.61 -11.01 -7.47
C PRO A 208 13.57 -10.69 -8.97
N ARG A 209 12.39 -10.56 -9.55
CA ARG A 209 12.19 -10.18 -10.96
C ARG A 209 11.97 -8.70 -11.17
N THR A 210 11.86 -7.91 -10.10
CA THR A 210 11.66 -6.46 -10.19
C THR A 210 12.95 -5.79 -10.64
N VAL A 211 12.90 -5.04 -11.72
CA VAL A 211 13.99 -4.20 -12.20
C VAL A 211 13.92 -2.85 -11.50
N VAL A 212 15.05 -2.40 -10.95
CA VAL A 212 15.16 -1.12 -10.24
C VAL A 212 15.93 -0.12 -11.09
N VAL A 213 15.41 1.10 -11.21
CA VAL A 213 16.07 2.24 -11.86
C VAL A 213 15.98 3.45 -10.94
N ARG A 214 17.07 4.16 -10.78
CA ARG A 214 17.21 5.29 -9.85
C ARG A 214 17.64 6.55 -10.57
N GLY A 215 17.36 7.71 -9.98
CA GLY A 215 17.92 9.00 -10.40
C GLY A 215 17.20 9.63 -11.60
N VAL A 216 16.02 9.16 -11.99
CA VAL A 216 15.27 9.75 -13.11
C VAL A 216 14.66 11.08 -12.67
N LEU A 217 15.12 12.19 -13.26
CA LEU A 217 14.77 13.58 -12.86
C LEU A 217 15.02 13.85 -11.37
N ALA A 218 16.10 13.29 -10.83
CA ALA A 218 16.44 13.39 -9.40
C ALA A 218 16.45 14.83 -8.90
N ALA A 219 17.08 15.77 -9.63
CA ALA A 219 17.17 17.17 -9.23
C ALA A 219 15.80 17.85 -9.08
N GLU A 220 14.84 17.54 -9.99
CA GLU A 220 13.47 18.07 -9.91
C GLU A 220 12.73 17.49 -8.70
N CYS A 221 12.89 16.20 -8.43
CA CYS A 221 12.28 15.53 -7.28
C CYS A 221 12.83 16.03 -5.95
N GLU A 222 14.16 16.18 -5.84
CA GLU A 222 14.81 16.74 -4.65
C GLU A 222 14.40 18.19 -4.38
N ALA A 223 14.23 19.00 -5.45
CA ALA A 223 13.85 20.40 -5.31
C ALA A 223 12.49 20.53 -4.60
N LEU A 224 11.51 19.72 -4.97
CA LEU A 224 10.19 19.70 -4.31
C LEU A 224 10.29 19.37 -2.82
N MET A 225 11.09 18.37 -2.47
CA MET A 225 11.30 17.99 -1.06
C MET A 225 12.00 19.10 -0.28
N LYS A 226 13.03 19.71 -0.87
CA LYS A 226 13.77 20.82 -0.23
C LYS A 226 12.90 22.06 -0.01
N GLU A 227 12.06 22.41 -0.98
CA GLU A 227 11.10 23.51 -0.89
C GLU A 227 10.14 23.31 0.27
N PHE A 228 9.47 22.17 0.33
CA PHE A 228 8.53 21.81 1.40
C PHE A 228 9.15 21.91 2.79
N PHE A 229 10.31 21.27 3.01
CA PHE A 229 10.96 21.31 4.32
C PHE A 229 11.61 22.65 4.68
N LYS A 230 11.84 23.54 3.70
CA LYS A 230 12.27 24.90 3.96
C LYS A 230 11.14 25.77 4.52
N GLU A 231 9.93 25.59 4.04
CA GLU A 231 8.74 26.31 4.50
C GLU A 231 8.30 25.91 5.92
N LEU A 232 8.65 24.69 6.37
CA LEU A 232 8.33 24.20 7.71
C LEU A 232 9.35 24.61 8.80
N ARG A 233 10.42 25.34 8.45
CA ARG A 233 11.46 25.81 9.40
C ARG A 233 11.30 27.27 9.73
#